data_394ed99c3a84173a51f40216ac9cae94
#
_entry.id   394ed99c3a84173a51f40216ac9cae94
#
_cell.length_a   1.000
_cell.length_b   1.000
_cell.length_c   1.000
_cell.angle_alpha   90.00
_cell.angle_beta   90.00
_cell.angle_gamma   90.00
#
_symmetry.space_group_name_H-M   'P 1'
#
loop_
_entity.id
_entity.type
_entity.pdbx_description
1 polymer ?
#
loop_
_entity_poly.entity_id
_entity_poly.type
_entity_poly.pdbx_seq_one_letter_code
_entity_poly.pdbx_strand_id
1 'polypeptide(L)'
;MEQIFEEQNFSEDKLHEECGVFGIFSHNEDVALNTYWGLYALQHRGQESTGIVVTDGERMKIKKGMGLVADVFKDGVADLQGYAAIGHVRYSTTGASMPYNIQPLKVYFDGGNLALSHNGNLTNAGQLRANLAKEGAVFNTTVDSEVVLTLIAYSARPTIEERVAEAVNQIKGAFAILLMTDNKIIAVRDPYGFRPLVLGKMENGWCVASESCAFDLVGAELVRDVKPGEMIIIDSDNSEPRSMMWAENKPAKPAHCIFEYVYFARNDSIIDNQSVYDARIQMGRELAKETPDIHPDIVISVPDSGTPAAIGYAMEAGVPFLEGLTKNRYVGRTFIQPTQKQRANAVRLKLNPVRSVVEGKSVVMVDDSIVRGTTSGKIVKLLKEAGAREVHVCISSPPVTDSCYYGIDTSERKELIAARCTENEICRYIGADSLHYISLDGMKRAIDKIDTDGLCCACFSAKYPDNADSVIKAEPESIIE
;
A
#
# COMPACT_ATOMS: atom_id res chain seq x y z
N MET A 1 8.01 -31.20 -14.45
CA MET A 1 7.52 -29.84 -14.74
C MET A 1 6.01 -29.74 -14.57
N GLU A 2 5.18 -30.69 -15.03
CA GLU A 2 3.72 -30.64 -14.82
C GLU A 2 3.28 -30.65 -13.35
N GLN A 3 3.99 -31.33 -12.45
CA GLN A 3 3.65 -31.40 -11.02
C GLN A 3 3.88 -30.11 -10.21
N ILE A 4 4.59 -29.12 -10.75
CA ILE A 4 4.84 -27.82 -10.07
C ILE A 4 3.61 -26.90 -10.19
N PHE A 5 2.74 -27.16 -11.15
CA PHE A 5 1.60 -26.30 -11.51
C PHE A 5 0.23 -26.95 -11.25
N GLU A 6 0.17 -28.08 -10.51
CA GLU A 6 -1.10 -28.67 -10.11
C GLU A 6 -1.86 -27.75 -9.14
N GLU A 7 -2.97 -27.28 -9.64
CA GLU A 7 -4.19 -26.72 -9.03
C GLU A 7 -4.10 -26.29 -7.56
N GLN A 8 -3.55 -25.11 -7.32
CA GLN A 8 -3.83 -24.37 -6.09
C GLN A 8 -4.95 -23.35 -6.37
N ASN A 9 -5.92 -23.26 -5.46
CA ASN A 9 -7.03 -22.30 -5.47
C ASN A 9 -6.51 -20.89 -5.20
N PHE A 10 -5.94 -20.21 -6.21
CA PHE A 10 -5.41 -18.88 -6.08
C PHE A 10 -6.52 -17.81 -6.26
N SER A 11 -6.70 -16.98 -5.23
CA SER A 11 -7.24 -15.64 -5.33
C SER A 11 -6.33 -14.78 -6.24
N GLU A 12 -6.76 -13.60 -6.64
CA GLU A 12 -6.12 -12.72 -7.63
C GLU A 12 -4.58 -12.66 -7.58
N ASP A 13 -3.94 -12.62 -8.78
CA ASP A 13 -2.49 -12.73 -9.02
C ASP A 13 -1.72 -11.41 -8.83
N LYS A 14 -2.32 -10.40 -8.22
CA LYS A 14 -1.65 -9.14 -7.90
C LYS A 14 -1.31 -9.09 -6.42
N LEU A 15 -0.21 -8.42 -6.12
CA LEU A 15 0.11 -8.01 -4.76
C LEU A 15 -1.09 -7.23 -4.21
N HIS A 16 -1.50 -7.59 -3.01
CA HIS A 16 -2.64 -6.96 -2.39
C HIS A 16 -2.18 -5.70 -1.66
N GLU A 17 -3.05 -4.70 -1.74
CA GLU A 17 -2.83 -3.32 -1.35
C GLU A 17 -2.69 -3.19 0.16
N GLU A 18 -2.09 -2.09 0.57
CA GLU A 18 -1.85 -1.70 1.95
C GLU A 18 -2.96 -0.80 2.44
N CYS A 19 -3.07 -0.66 3.78
CA CYS A 19 -4.00 0.26 4.41
C CYS A 19 -3.73 1.73 4.02
N GLY A 20 -4.73 2.59 4.16
CA GLY A 20 -4.61 4.04 4.05
C GLY A 20 -5.14 4.74 5.29
N VAL A 21 -4.43 5.79 5.73
CA VAL A 21 -4.83 6.62 6.86
C VAL A 21 -5.03 8.07 6.41
N PHE A 22 -6.01 8.73 7.02
CA PHE A 22 -6.29 10.15 6.85
C PHE A 22 -6.65 10.77 8.21
N GLY A 23 -6.13 11.95 8.52
CA GLY A 23 -6.46 12.71 9.72
C GLY A 23 -6.60 14.19 9.42
N ILE A 24 -7.53 14.86 10.09
CA ILE A 24 -7.80 16.29 9.92
C ILE A 24 -8.11 16.94 11.27
N PHE A 25 -7.57 18.13 11.49
CA PHE A 25 -7.83 18.97 12.65
C PHE A 25 -8.23 20.37 12.17
N SER A 26 -9.48 20.77 12.43
CA SER A 26 -9.99 22.10 12.07
C SER A 26 -11.26 22.43 12.85
N HIS A 27 -11.35 23.64 13.36
CA HIS A 27 -12.57 24.13 14.00
C HIS A 27 -13.60 24.72 13.02
N ASN A 28 -13.20 24.96 11.78
CA ASN A 28 -14.02 25.68 10.79
C ASN A 28 -14.45 24.80 9.60
N GLU A 29 -13.92 23.57 9.52
CA GLU A 29 -14.21 22.64 8.43
C GLU A 29 -15.12 21.49 8.91
N ASP A 30 -15.88 20.88 7.99
CA ASP A 30 -16.55 19.60 8.27
C ASP A 30 -15.51 18.47 8.23
N VAL A 31 -14.91 18.18 9.39
CA VAL A 31 -13.84 17.20 9.52
C VAL A 31 -14.30 15.78 9.18
N ALA A 32 -15.57 15.45 9.42
CA ALA A 32 -16.13 14.14 9.07
C ALA A 32 -16.25 13.97 7.56
N LEU A 33 -16.77 14.97 6.87
CA LEU A 33 -16.92 14.96 5.41
C LEU A 33 -15.57 14.98 4.71
N ASN A 34 -14.63 15.82 5.17
CA ASN A 34 -13.27 15.85 4.63
C ASN A 34 -12.54 14.51 4.86
N THR A 35 -12.74 13.85 6.02
CA THR A 35 -12.19 12.50 6.25
C THR A 35 -12.82 11.47 5.32
N TYR A 36 -14.13 11.53 5.07
CA TYR A 36 -14.78 10.68 4.08
C TYR A 36 -14.14 10.84 2.68
N TRP A 37 -13.94 12.09 2.21
CA TRP A 37 -13.32 12.35 0.91
C TRP A 37 -11.85 11.93 0.87
N GLY A 38 -11.08 12.17 1.94
CA GLY A 38 -9.70 11.71 2.06
C GLY A 38 -9.59 10.19 1.97
N LEU A 39 -10.47 9.46 2.66
CA LEU A 39 -10.53 7.99 2.58
C LEU A 39 -11.00 7.50 1.22
N TYR A 40 -11.92 8.22 0.57
CA TYR A 40 -12.37 7.90 -0.79
C TYR A 40 -11.24 8.02 -1.80
N ALA A 41 -10.39 9.05 -1.67
CA ALA A 41 -9.18 9.20 -2.47
C ALA A 41 -8.17 8.06 -2.24
N LEU A 42 -8.10 7.53 -1.01
CA LEU A 42 -7.23 6.44 -0.60
C LEU A 42 -7.86 5.04 -0.76
N GLN A 43 -9.05 4.93 -1.38
CA GLN A 43 -9.77 3.66 -1.51
C GLN A 43 -8.98 2.56 -2.23
N HIS A 44 -8.05 2.93 -3.12
CA HIS A 44 -7.16 1.99 -3.80
C HIS A 44 -6.25 1.24 -2.82
N ARG A 45 -5.94 1.80 -1.65
CA ARG A 45 -5.09 1.19 -0.61
C ARG A 45 -5.83 0.16 0.24
N GLY A 46 -7.16 0.26 0.39
CA GLY A 46 -7.92 -0.68 1.21
C GLY A 46 -9.37 -0.76 0.80
N GLN A 47 -9.90 -1.97 0.62
CA GLN A 47 -11.26 -2.20 0.09
C GLN A 47 -12.08 -3.18 0.94
N GLU A 48 -11.54 -3.70 2.05
CA GLU A 48 -12.23 -4.66 2.91
C GLU A 48 -13.10 -3.99 3.96
N SER A 49 -12.58 -2.94 4.58
CA SER A 49 -13.32 -2.22 5.60
C SER A 49 -12.83 -0.78 5.72
N THR A 50 -13.66 0.06 6.29
CA THR A 50 -13.34 1.46 6.51
C THR A 50 -13.97 1.96 7.81
N GLY A 51 -13.40 3.03 8.37
CA GLY A 51 -13.94 3.67 9.56
C GLY A 51 -13.46 5.10 9.74
N ILE A 52 -14.26 5.87 10.44
CA ILE A 52 -14.00 7.26 10.84
C ILE A 52 -14.29 7.40 12.32
N VAL A 53 -13.39 8.07 13.05
CA VAL A 53 -13.60 8.54 14.42
C VAL A 53 -13.49 10.06 14.42
N VAL A 54 -14.43 10.72 15.09
CA VAL A 54 -14.47 12.18 15.23
C VAL A 54 -14.54 12.55 16.71
N THR A 55 -13.84 13.59 17.12
CA THR A 55 -13.92 14.15 18.47
C THR A 55 -14.46 15.59 18.48
N ASP A 56 -15.31 15.90 19.42
CA ASP A 56 -15.78 17.26 19.75
C ASP A 56 -15.06 17.86 20.97
N GLY A 57 -14.04 17.14 21.51
CA GLY A 57 -13.27 17.53 22.70
C GLY A 57 -13.75 16.89 23.99
N GLU A 58 -14.98 16.39 24.02
CA GLU A 58 -15.56 15.69 25.17
C GLU A 58 -15.86 14.23 24.83
N ARG A 59 -16.26 13.98 23.60
CA ARG A 59 -16.71 12.66 23.14
C ARG A 59 -16.10 12.28 21.80
N MET A 60 -15.72 11.03 21.69
CA MET A 60 -15.37 10.42 20.41
C MET A 60 -16.52 9.59 19.89
N LYS A 61 -17.00 9.93 18.69
CA LYS A 61 -17.96 9.13 17.91
C LYS A 61 -17.23 8.33 16.84
N ILE A 62 -17.65 7.09 16.64
CA ILE A 62 -17.07 6.19 15.64
C ILE A 62 -18.16 5.63 14.72
N LYS A 63 -17.89 5.61 13.42
CA LYS A 63 -18.68 4.89 12.40
C LYS A 63 -17.73 4.08 11.55
N LYS A 64 -17.96 2.76 11.47
CA LYS A 64 -17.08 1.85 10.72
C LYS A 64 -17.86 0.63 10.25
N GLY A 65 -17.38 0.00 9.18
CA GLY A 65 -18.02 -1.17 8.60
C GLY A 65 -17.15 -1.93 7.62
N MET A 66 -17.60 -3.13 7.27
CA MET A 66 -17.01 -3.90 6.17
C MET A 66 -17.51 -3.34 4.84
N GLY A 67 -16.62 -3.23 3.86
CA GLY A 67 -16.90 -2.74 2.50
C GLY A 67 -16.17 -1.44 2.15
N LEU A 68 -16.50 -0.90 0.98
CA LEU A 68 -15.92 0.33 0.46
C LEU A 68 -16.42 1.55 1.24
N VAL A 69 -15.69 2.66 1.14
CA VAL A 69 -16.04 3.94 1.78
C VAL A 69 -17.48 4.36 1.43
N ALA A 70 -17.85 4.32 0.15
CA ALA A 70 -19.18 4.68 -0.29
C ALA A 70 -20.28 3.75 0.25
N ASP A 71 -19.98 2.46 0.45
CA ASP A 71 -20.96 1.49 0.96
C ASP A 71 -21.20 1.65 2.46
N VAL A 72 -20.11 1.82 3.23
CA VAL A 72 -20.16 1.97 4.69
C VAL A 72 -20.81 3.29 5.10
N PHE A 73 -20.54 4.36 4.36
CA PHE A 73 -21.06 5.69 4.63
C PHE A 73 -22.19 6.12 3.68
N LYS A 74 -22.95 5.15 3.12
CA LYS A 74 -24.07 5.41 2.18
C LYS A 74 -25.13 6.38 2.75
N ASP A 75 -25.32 6.37 4.08
CA ASP A 75 -26.24 7.27 4.77
C ASP A 75 -25.57 8.61 5.19
N GLY A 76 -24.35 8.88 4.68
CA GLY A 76 -23.57 10.06 5.00
C GLY A 76 -22.83 9.97 6.34
N VAL A 77 -22.20 11.08 6.74
CA VAL A 77 -21.40 11.23 7.96
C VAL A 77 -21.88 12.39 8.85
N ALA A 78 -23.04 12.95 8.58
CA ALA A 78 -23.55 14.14 9.27
C ALA A 78 -23.80 13.95 10.78
N ASP A 79 -23.88 12.71 11.25
CA ASP A 79 -23.97 12.34 12.66
C ASP A 79 -22.61 12.41 13.41
N LEU A 80 -21.51 12.55 12.66
CA LEU A 80 -20.16 12.68 13.18
C LEU A 80 -19.76 14.17 13.25
N GLN A 81 -20.08 14.82 14.35
CA GLN A 81 -19.77 16.24 14.56
C GLN A 81 -18.54 16.38 15.45
N GLY A 82 -17.65 17.35 15.13
CA GLY A 82 -16.45 17.64 15.89
C GLY A 82 -15.47 18.52 15.13
N TYR A 83 -14.25 18.66 15.65
CA TYR A 83 -13.18 19.48 15.08
C TYR A 83 -11.91 18.69 14.75
N ALA A 84 -11.85 17.42 15.12
CA ALA A 84 -10.76 16.54 14.69
C ALA A 84 -11.33 15.16 14.32
N ALA A 85 -10.73 14.55 13.30
CA ALA A 85 -11.11 13.23 12.84
C ALA A 85 -9.90 12.44 12.37
N ILE A 86 -9.93 11.12 12.56
CA ILE A 86 -9.03 10.17 11.89
C ILE A 86 -9.86 9.09 11.20
N GLY A 87 -9.36 8.62 10.06
CA GLY A 87 -9.99 7.60 9.27
C GLY A 87 -9.02 6.54 8.79
N HIS A 88 -9.57 5.41 8.37
CA HIS A 88 -8.82 4.26 7.90
C HIS A 88 -9.56 3.52 6.78
N VAL A 89 -8.84 3.12 5.75
CA VAL A 89 -9.24 2.09 4.79
C VAL A 89 -8.33 0.89 4.96
N ARG A 90 -8.92 -0.30 5.09
CA ARG A 90 -8.19 -1.52 5.46
C ARG A 90 -8.08 -2.48 4.29
N TYR A 91 -6.90 -3.06 4.17
CA TYR A 91 -6.65 -4.37 3.57
C TYR A 91 -5.99 -5.28 4.63
N SER A 92 -6.39 -6.55 4.72
CA SER A 92 -5.88 -7.45 5.77
C SER A 92 -4.50 -7.97 5.42
N THR A 93 -3.47 -7.41 6.05
CA THR A 93 -2.10 -7.96 6.03
C THR A 93 -1.85 -8.83 7.27
N THR A 94 -2.35 -8.40 8.43
CA THR A 94 -2.28 -9.11 9.70
C THR A 94 -3.65 -9.11 10.38
N GLY A 95 -4.06 -10.28 10.89
CA GLY A 95 -5.37 -10.49 11.50
C GLY A 95 -6.48 -10.77 10.47
N ALA A 96 -7.45 -11.60 10.85
CA ALA A 96 -8.56 -11.99 9.99
C ALA A 96 -9.39 -10.80 9.53
N SER A 97 -10.01 -10.90 8.33
CA SER A 97 -11.00 -9.94 7.83
C SER A 97 -12.31 -10.06 8.60
N MET A 98 -12.34 -9.48 9.79
CA MET A 98 -13.44 -9.58 10.76
C MET A 98 -13.84 -8.20 11.29
N PRO A 99 -15.14 -7.98 11.62
CA PRO A 99 -15.64 -6.67 12.07
C PRO A 99 -14.92 -6.07 13.27
N TYR A 100 -14.42 -6.89 14.22
CA TYR A 100 -13.67 -6.40 15.37
C TYR A 100 -12.27 -5.86 15.03
N ASN A 101 -11.75 -6.20 13.87
CA ASN A 101 -10.46 -5.74 13.36
C ASN A 101 -10.53 -4.44 12.54
N ILE A 102 -11.74 -3.89 12.33
CA ILE A 102 -11.90 -2.64 11.59
C ILE A 102 -11.30 -1.49 12.38
N GLN A 103 -10.44 -0.70 11.70
CA GLN A 103 -9.88 0.53 12.25
C GLN A 103 -10.70 1.75 11.80
N PRO A 104 -10.61 2.90 12.54
CA PRO A 104 -9.80 3.13 13.73
C PRO A 104 -10.20 2.25 14.92
N LEU A 105 -9.19 1.85 15.72
CA LEU A 105 -9.43 1.28 17.04
C LEU A 105 -9.67 2.41 18.03
N LYS A 106 -10.60 2.23 18.99
CA LYS A 106 -10.90 3.21 20.04
C LYS A 106 -10.87 2.55 21.40
N VAL A 107 -10.16 3.16 22.35
CA VAL A 107 -10.11 2.74 23.75
C VAL A 107 -10.33 3.93 24.66
N TYR A 108 -10.65 3.66 25.93
CA TYR A 108 -10.67 4.62 27.01
C TYR A 108 -9.70 4.16 28.10
N PHE A 109 -8.86 5.05 28.57
CA PHE A 109 -7.87 4.77 29.60
C PHE A 109 -7.77 5.95 30.58
N ASP A 110 -6.83 5.96 31.52
CA ASP A 110 -6.66 7.02 32.51
C ASP A 110 -6.38 8.40 31.91
N GLY A 111 -5.84 8.47 30.68
CA GLY A 111 -5.62 9.69 29.92
C GLY A 111 -6.80 10.16 29.07
N GLY A 112 -7.98 9.55 29.15
CA GLY A 112 -9.17 9.88 28.37
C GLY A 112 -9.42 8.96 27.18
N ASN A 113 -10.04 9.48 26.13
CA ASN A 113 -10.24 8.73 24.89
C ASN A 113 -8.96 8.68 24.05
N LEU A 114 -8.73 7.54 23.42
CA LEU A 114 -7.65 7.35 22.47
C LEU A 114 -8.14 6.52 21.28
N ALA A 115 -7.91 7.03 20.06
CA ALA A 115 -8.17 6.30 18.83
C ALA A 115 -6.91 6.14 18.01
N LEU A 116 -6.83 5.07 17.21
CA LEU A 116 -5.65 4.74 16.39
C LEU A 116 -6.04 4.21 15.01
N SER A 117 -5.37 4.73 13.99
CA SER A 117 -5.33 4.20 12.62
C SER A 117 -3.87 3.86 12.26
N HIS A 118 -3.64 2.72 11.63
CA HIS A 118 -2.30 2.22 11.31
C HIS A 118 -2.24 1.71 9.86
N ASN A 119 -1.24 2.17 9.13
CA ASN A 119 -0.80 1.62 7.86
C ASN A 119 0.59 1.00 8.05
N GLY A 120 0.72 -0.30 7.84
CA GLY A 120 1.96 -1.05 7.98
C GLY A 120 1.79 -2.42 8.62
N ASN A 121 2.90 -2.96 9.14
CA ASN A 121 2.93 -4.24 9.84
C ASN A 121 4.03 -4.24 10.91
N LEU A 122 3.69 -4.64 12.13
CA LEU A 122 4.61 -4.72 13.27
C LEU A 122 5.21 -6.13 13.37
N THR A 123 6.50 -6.25 13.09
CA THR A 123 7.20 -7.55 13.04
C THR A 123 7.38 -8.21 14.40
N ASN A 124 7.23 -7.47 15.51
CA ASN A 124 7.35 -8.01 16.88
C ASN A 124 6.02 -7.95 17.66
N ALA A 125 4.89 -7.75 17.00
CA ALA A 125 3.58 -7.63 17.67
C ALA A 125 3.21 -8.87 18.47
N GLY A 126 3.47 -10.07 17.96
CA GLY A 126 3.19 -11.35 18.64
C GLY A 126 3.91 -11.45 19.98
N GLN A 127 5.22 -11.15 20.00
CA GLN A 127 6.02 -11.17 21.23
C GLN A 127 5.54 -10.13 22.25
N LEU A 128 5.27 -8.89 21.80
CA LEU A 128 4.78 -7.83 22.70
C LEU A 128 3.41 -8.17 23.27
N ARG A 129 2.49 -8.69 22.45
CA ARG A 129 1.16 -9.16 22.87
C ARG A 129 1.27 -10.25 23.93
N ALA A 130 2.13 -11.25 23.74
CA ALA A 130 2.34 -12.32 24.71
C ALA A 130 2.92 -11.81 26.04
N ASN A 131 3.82 -10.83 26.02
CA ASN A 131 4.38 -10.22 27.22
C ASN A 131 3.33 -9.41 27.98
N LEU A 132 2.61 -8.52 27.29
CA LEU A 132 1.54 -7.71 27.90
C LEU A 132 0.40 -8.56 28.47
N ALA A 133 0.03 -9.66 27.81
CA ALA A 133 -0.97 -10.59 28.33
C ALA A 133 -0.54 -11.23 29.66
N LYS A 134 0.75 -11.54 29.86
CA LYS A 134 1.29 -12.01 31.15
C LYS A 134 1.18 -10.97 32.27
N GLU A 135 1.20 -9.68 31.89
CA GLU A 135 1.01 -8.54 32.79
C GLU A 135 -0.48 -8.21 33.02
N GLY A 136 -1.39 -8.99 32.44
CA GLY A 136 -2.83 -8.85 32.62
C GLY A 136 -3.54 -8.02 31.55
N ALA A 137 -2.89 -7.65 30.46
CA ALA A 137 -3.55 -6.96 29.35
C ALA A 137 -4.57 -7.87 28.66
N VAL A 138 -5.72 -7.29 28.31
CA VAL A 138 -6.80 -7.95 27.56
C VAL A 138 -6.86 -7.37 26.17
N PHE A 139 -6.86 -8.22 25.16
CA PHE A 139 -6.95 -7.83 23.75
C PHE A 139 -8.32 -8.20 23.18
N ASN A 140 -8.91 -7.28 22.43
CA ASN A 140 -10.24 -7.45 21.82
C ASN A 140 -10.18 -7.73 20.31
N THR A 141 -9.00 -7.57 19.71
CA THR A 141 -8.77 -7.75 18.28
C THR A 141 -7.58 -8.67 18.04
N THR A 142 -7.39 -9.08 16.79
CA THR A 142 -6.21 -9.84 16.36
C THR A 142 -5.21 -8.99 15.56
N VAL A 143 -5.48 -7.67 15.40
CA VAL A 143 -4.55 -6.79 14.70
C VAL A 143 -3.35 -6.42 15.56
N ASP A 144 -2.22 -6.25 14.94
CA ASP A 144 -0.96 -5.83 15.53
C ASP A 144 -1.05 -4.45 16.22
N SER A 145 -1.84 -3.56 15.64
CA SER A 145 -2.00 -2.17 16.08
C SER A 145 -2.57 -2.00 17.49
N GLU A 146 -3.34 -2.98 18.01
CA GLU A 146 -3.88 -2.94 19.38
C GLU A 146 -2.77 -2.96 20.42
N VAL A 147 -1.61 -3.56 20.11
CA VAL A 147 -0.44 -3.57 20.99
C VAL A 147 0.04 -2.15 21.28
N VAL A 148 -0.01 -1.24 20.29
CA VAL A 148 0.40 0.16 20.46
C VAL A 148 -0.48 0.88 21.46
N LEU A 149 -1.81 0.71 21.35
CA LEU A 149 -2.76 1.30 22.32
C LEU A 149 -2.50 0.79 23.74
N THR A 150 -2.23 -0.50 23.86
CA THR A 150 -1.93 -1.12 25.16
C THR A 150 -0.64 -0.58 25.76
N LEU A 151 0.44 -0.47 24.98
CA LEU A 151 1.71 0.12 25.41
C LEU A 151 1.54 1.57 25.87
N ILE A 152 0.76 2.38 25.17
CA ILE A 152 0.46 3.77 25.56
C ILE A 152 -0.30 3.81 26.89
N ALA A 153 -1.30 2.94 27.03
CA ALA A 153 -2.11 2.89 28.26
C ALA A 153 -1.30 2.43 29.50
N TYR A 154 -0.32 1.54 29.30
CA TYR A 154 0.56 1.06 30.37
C TYR A 154 1.71 2.00 30.70
N SER A 155 1.99 3.00 29.86
CA SER A 155 3.07 3.96 30.09
C SER A 155 2.74 4.89 31.27
N ALA A 156 3.70 5.04 32.18
CA ALA A 156 3.62 5.97 33.31
C ALA A 156 4.14 7.38 32.99
N ARG A 157 4.45 7.70 31.72
CA ARG A 157 4.92 9.01 31.32
C ARG A 157 3.85 10.06 31.53
N PRO A 158 4.26 11.32 31.86
CA PRO A 158 3.30 12.37 32.23
C PRO A 158 2.48 12.89 31.04
N THR A 159 3.05 12.98 29.84
CA THR A 159 2.35 13.50 28.67
C THR A 159 2.03 12.42 27.65
N ILE A 160 0.99 12.61 26.84
CA ILE A 160 0.62 11.65 25.79
C ILE A 160 1.73 11.50 24.77
N GLU A 161 2.43 12.57 24.42
CA GLU A 161 3.54 12.58 23.49
C GLU A 161 4.69 11.67 23.98
N GLU A 162 5.02 11.75 25.27
CA GLU A 162 6.03 10.88 25.89
C GLU A 162 5.58 9.43 25.97
N ARG A 163 4.29 9.17 26.28
CA ARG A 163 3.70 7.81 26.25
C ARG A 163 3.77 7.21 24.87
N VAL A 164 3.43 8.00 23.83
CA VAL A 164 3.52 7.56 22.44
C VAL A 164 4.97 7.29 22.06
N ALA A 165 5.90 8.19 22.37
CA ALA A 165 7.33 8.00 22.10
C ALA A 165 7.89 6.74 22.77
N GLU A 166 7.50 6.46 24.04
CA GLU A 166 7.89 5.24 24.75
C GLU A 166 7.30 3.97 24.09
N ALA A 167 6.05 4.01 23.65
CA ALA A 167 5.38 2.90 22.99
C ALA A 167 6.02 2.59 21.62
N VAL A 168 6.21 3.62 20.75
CA VAL A 168 6.77 3.42 19.43
C VAL A 168 8.26 3.05 19.43
N ASN A 169 8.97 3.29 20.54
CA ASN A 169 10.32 2.80 20.72
C ASN A 169 10.40 1.29 20.99
N GLN A 170 9.31 0.65 21.38
CA GLN A 170 9.24 -0.79 21.65
C GLN A 170 8.81 -1.62 20.44
N ILE A 171 8.08 -1.01 19.49
CA ILE A 171 7.61 -1.69 18.30
C ILE A 171 8.69 -1.74 17.21
N LYS A 172 8.62 -2.74 16.34
CA LYS A 172 9.49 -2.93 15.18
C LYS A 172 8.65 -3.18 13.95
N GLY A 173 9.22 -2.90 12.77
CA GLY A 173 8.57 -3.07 11.48
C GLY A 173 8.19 -1.74 10.85
N ALA A 174 7.23 -1.77 9.95
CA ALA A 174 6.78 -0.60 9.20
C ALA A 174 5.51 -0.02 9.81
N PHE A 175 5.48 1.30 10.00
CA PHE A 175 4.26 1.95 10.48
C PHE A 175 4.16 3.43 10.12
N ALA A 176 2.99 3.81 9.62
CA ALA A 176 2.46 5.16 9.61
C ALA A 176 1.20 5.16 10.48
N ILE A 177 1.28 5.75 11.66
CA ILE A 177 0.23 5.69 12.69
C ILE A 177 -0.38 7.08 12.88
N LEU A 178 -1.71 7.15 12.89
CA LEU A 178 -2.44 8.31 13.40
C LEU A 178 -3.09 7.95 14.73
N LEU A 179 -2.79 8.75 15.74
CA LEU A 179 -3.42 8.70 17.05
C LEU A 179 -4.28 9.96 17.23
N MET A 180 -5.42 9.81 17.88
CA MET A 180 -6.28 10.95 18.23
C MET A 180 -6.70 10.82 19.68
N THR A 181 -6.44 11.86 20.46
CA THR A 181 -7.01 12.08 21.80
C THR A 181 -8.21 13.01 21.70
N ASP A 182 -8.81 13.37 22.82
CA ASP A 182 -9.94 14.30 22.84
C ASP A 182 -9.60 15.66 22.19
N ASN A 183 -8.32 16.10 22.22
CA ASN A 183 -7.90 17.44 21.77
C ASN A 183 -6.66 17.47 20.85
N LYS A 184 -6.13 16.33 20.41
CA LYS A 184 -4.92 16.29 19.58
C LYS A 184 -5.00 15.20 18.52
N ILE A 185 -4.33 15.45 17.39
CA ILE A 185 -3.91 14.38 16.46
C ILE A 185 -2.38 14.27 16.55
N ILE A 186 -1.90 13.03 16.64
CA ILE A 186 -0.48 12.70 16.66
C ILE A 186 -0.22 11.75 15.49
N ALA A 187 0.60 12.17 14.55
CA ALA A 187 1.00 11.38 13.39
C ALA A 187 2.45 10.92 13.58
N VAL A 188 2.69 9.61 13.47
CA VAL A 188 4.00 9.01 13.73
C VAL A 188 4.43 8.18 12.54
N ARG A 189 5.66 8.39 12.05
CA ARG A 189 6.27 7.58 11.00
C ARG A 189 7.41 6.73 11.55
N ASP A 190 7.54 5.49 11.08
CA ASP A 190 8.60 4.57 11.48
C ASP A 190 10.02 5.11 11.20
N PRO A 191 11.07 4.57 11.87
CA PRO A 191 12.42 5.14 11.76
C PRO A 191 13.06 4.93 10.39
N TYR A 192 12.55 4.02 9.57
CA TYR A 192 13.02 3.78 8.20
C TYR A 192 12.18 4.54 7.16
N GLY A 193 10.98 5.01 7.53
CA GLY A 193 10.03 5.64 6.62
C GLY A 193 9.49 4.66 5.58
N PHE A 194 9.32 3.38 5.94
CA PHE A 194 8.80 2.37 5.02
C PHE A 194 7.49 2.80 4.38
N ARG A 195 6.54 3.28 5.23
CA ARG A 195 5.22 3.71 4.76
C ARG A 195 5.19 5.21 4.56
N PRO A 196 4.52 5.68 3.48
CA PRO A 196 4.39 7.10 3.26
C PRO A 196 3.46 7.74 4.28
N LEU A 197 3.78 8.98 4.65
CA LEU A 197 2.94 9.83 5.50
C LEU A 197 3.27 11.28 5.18
N VAL A 198 2.26 12.06 4.81
CA VAL A 198 2.40 13.44 4.34
C VAL A 198 1.57 14.40 5.18
N LEU A 199 2.07 15.63 5.35
CA LEU A 199 1.41 16.74 6.04
C LEU A 199 0.87 17.72 5.02
N GLY A 200 -0.39 18.10 5.17
CA GLY A 200 -1.07 19.08 4.33
C GLY A 200 -1.67 20.21 5.14
N LYS A 201 -1.77 21.39 4.52
CA LYS A 201 -2.37 22.60 5.09
C LYS A 201 -3.65 22.95 4.37
N MET A 202 -4.71 23.16 5.12
CA MET A 202 -5.98 23.73 4.67
C MET A 202 -6.07 25.20 5.03
N GLU A 203 -7.03 25.92 4.48
CA GLU A 203 -7.26 27.32 4.83
C GLU A 203 -7.43 27.50 6.35
N ASN A 204 -8.18 26.59 6.98
CA ASN A 204 -8.53 26.68 8.40
C ASN A 204 -8.12 25.46 9.22
N GLY A 205 -7.05 24.76 8.83
CA GLY A 205 -6.65 23.55 9.55
C GLY A 205 -5.48 22.79 8.93
N TRP A 206 -5.26 21.61 9.47
CA TRP A 206 -4.17 20.73 9.08
C TRP A 206 -4.68 19.33 8.84
N CYS A 207 -4.09 18.65 7.87
CA CYS A 207 -4.38 17.25 7.61
C CYS A 207 -3.10 16.43 7.43
N VAL A 208 -3.25 15.14 7.64
CA VAL A 208 -2.19 14.14 7.47
C VAL A 208 -2.77 12.96 6.71
N ALA A 209 -2.05 12.42 5.73
CA ALA A 209 -2.52 11.31 4.92
C ALA A 209 -1.40 10.35 4.55
N SER A 210 -1.75 9.12 4.15
CA SER A 210 -0.80 8.18 3.55
C SER A 210 -0.25 8.70 2.23
N GLU A 211 -1.06 9.39 1.42
CA GLU A 211 -0.67 9.92 0.12
C GLU A 211 -1.18 11.34 -0.10
N SER A 212 -0.43 12.13 -0.89
CA SER A 212 -0.80 13.51 -1.22
C SER A 212 -2.05 13.63 -2.08
N CYS A 213 -2.41 12.60 -2.87
CA CYS A 213 -3.64 12.58 -3.68
C CYS A 213 -4.93 12.75 -2.85
N ALA A 214 -4.87 12.47 -1.54
CA ALA A 214 -5.99 12.73 -0.63
C ALA A 214 -6.22 14.22 -0.40
N PHE A 215 -5.16 15.03 -0.51
CA PHE A 215 -5.21 16.49 -0.28
C PHE A 215 -5.92 17.22 -1.41
N ASP A 216 -5.70 16.82 -2.67
CA ASP A 216 -6.35 17.43 -3.83
C ASP A 216 -7.88 17.38 -3.70
N LEU A 217 -8.42 16.27 -3.17
CA LEU A 217 -9.86 16.09 -3.04
C LEU A 217 -10.47 16.91 -1.89
N VAL A 218 -9.70 17.20 -0.85
CA VAL A 218 -10.16 17.99 0.31
C VAL A 218 -9.72 19.45 0.24
N GLY A 219 -9.05 19.88 -0.84
CA GLY A 219 -8.57 21.25 -1.02
C GLY A 219 -7.43 21.65 -0.09
N ALA A 220 -6.58 20.70 0.30
CA ALA A 220 -5.39 20.95 1.09
C ALA A 220 -4.14 21.04 0.21
N GLU A 221 -3.18 21.87 0.62
CA GLU A 221 -1.87 21.96 -0.03
C GLU A 221 -0.87 21.01 0.65
N LEU A 222 -0.11 20.25 -0.15
CA LEU A 222 0.99 19.44 0.37
C LEU A 222 2.08 20.33 0.94
N VAL A 223 2.36 20.19 2.23
CA VAL A 223 3.44 20.96 2.90
C VAL A 223 4.76 20.20 2.80
N ARG A 224 4.77 18.93 3.23
CA ARG A 224 5.94 18.04 3.21
C ARG A 224 5.61 16.61 3.62
N ASP A 225 6.54 15.74 3.39
CA ASP A 225 6.53 14.42 4.00
C ASP A 225 6.83 14.50 5.51
N VAL A 226 6.26 13.57 6.29
CA VAL A 226 6.68 13.30 7.66
C VAL A 226 7.99 12.51 7.60
N LYS A 227 9.03 12.99 8.27
CA LYS A 227 10.36 12.37 8.20
C LYS A 227 10.37 10.98 8.87
N PRO A 228 11.25 10.07 8.43
CA PRO A 228 11.51 8.84 9.17
C PRO A 228 11.85 9.12 10.64
N GLY A 229 11.16 8.47 11.58
CA GLY A 229 11.35 8.67 13.02
C GLY A 229 10.78 9.98 13.58
N GLU A 230 9.95 10.67 12.83
CA GLU A 230 9.27 11.91 13.25
C GLU A 230 7.87 11.64 13.80
N MET A 231 7.47 12.48 14.75
CA MET A 231 6.12 12.62 15.26
C MET A 231 5.65 14.07 15.02
N ILE A 232 4.48 14.23 14.39
CA ILE A 232 3.78 15.50 14.20
C ILE A 232 2.63 15.57 15.17
N ILE A 233 2.50 16.66 15.91
CA ILE A 233 1.42 16.93 16.86
C ILE A 233 0.62 18.14 16.37
N ILE A 234 -0.68 17.94 16.18
CA ILE A 234 -1.65 18.97 15.79
C ILE A 234 -2.66 19.12 16.92
N ASP A 235 -2.77 20.30 17.49
CA ASP A 235 -3.65 20.61 18.61
C ASP A 235 -4.21 22.04 18.52
N SER A 236 -5.17 22.38 19.40
CA SER A 236 -5.77 23.73 19.47
C SER A 236 -4.86 24.77 20.09
N ASP A 237 -3.83 24.36 20.82
CA ASP A 237 -2.96 25.27 21.59
C ASP A 237 -1.95 25.94 20.67
N ASN A 238 -1.71 25.38 19.48
CA ASN A 238 -0.73 25.85 18.54
C ASN A 238 -1.33 26.03 17.14
N SER A 239 -1.07 27.17 16.51
CA SER A 239 -1.53 27.46 15.14
C SER A 239 -0.81 26.63 14.07
N GLU A 240 0.38 26.13 14.37
CA GLU A 240 1.22 25.30 13.50
C GLU A 240 1.50 23.94 14.17
N PRO A 241 1.58 22.85 13.40
CA PRO A 241 1.95 21.55 13.93
C PRO A 241 3.33 21.55 14.57
N ARG A 242 3.44 20.93 15.73
CA ARG A 242 4.73 20.70 16.39
C ARG A 242 5.37 19.41 15.85
N SER A 243 6.68 19.46 15.66
CA SER A 243 7.47 18.32 15.21
C SER A 243 8.41 17.84 16.33
N MET A 244 8.49 16.52 16.51
CA MET A 244 9.40 15.90 17.47
C MET A 244 10.04 14.66 16.82
N MET A 245 11.39 14.60 16.87
CA MET A 245 12.11 13.37 16.49
C MET A 245 12.11 12.40 17.67
N TRP A 246 11.26 11.37 17.59
CA TRP A 246 11.16 10.36 18.66
C TRP A 246 12.24 9.27 18.55
N ALA A 247 12.86 9.13 17.38
CA ALA A 247 13.87 8.11 17.07
C ALA A 247 15.31 8.66 17.05
N GLU A 248 15.60 9.74 17.75
CA GLU A 248 16.93 10.44 17.71
C GLU A 248 18.12 9.52 17.99
N ASN A 249 17.96 8.49 18.81
CA ASN A 249 19.01 7.54 19.15
C ASN A 249 19.02 6.27 18.28
N LYS A 250 18.19 6.21 17.26
CA LYS A 250 18.15 5.10 16.30
C LYS A 250 18.76 5.61 14.99
N PRO A 251 20.01 5.25 14.64
CA PRO A 251 20.58 5.62 13.37
C PRO A 251 19.94 4.77 12.27
N ALA A 252 18.73 5.10 11.89
CA ALA A 252 18.07 4.45 10.79
C ALA A 252 18.48 5.16 9.50
N LYS A 253 19.11 4.45 8.57
CA LYS A 253 19.10 4.88 7.19
C LYS A 253 17.66 4.79 6.71
N PRO A 254 17.13 5.78 6.01
CA PRO A 254 15.84 5.66 5.34
C PRO A 254 15.79 4.38 4.49
N ALA A 255 14.61 3.77 4.43
CA ALA A 255 14.37 2.58 3.61
C ALA A 255 12.93 2.64 3.08
N HIS A 256 12.64 3.67 2.28
CA HIS A 256 11.32 3.89 1.70
C HIS A 256 10.91 2.71 0.82
N CYS A 257 9.69 2.25 0.94
CA CYS A 257 9.21 1.11 0.17
C CYS A 257 9.18 1.43 -1.33
N ILE A 258 10.02 0.74 -2.11
CA ILE A 258 10.08 0.95 -3.55
C ILE A 258 8.78 0.54 -4.26
N PHE A 259 8.01 -0.37 -3.69
CA PHE A 259 6.74 -0.83 -4.25
C PHE A 259 5.64 0.24 -4.25
N GLU A 260 5.77 1.27 -3.44
CA GLU A 260 4.90 2.45 -3.52
C GLU A 260 5.00 3.09 -4.91
N TYR A 261 6.20 3.18 -5.49
CA TYR A 261 6.42 3.71 -6.84
C TYR A 261 6.09 2.70 -7.94
N VAL A 262 6.24 1.41 -7.68
CA VAL A 262 5.91 0.37 -8.67
C VAL A 262 4.41 0.23 -8.84
N TYR A 263 3.65 0.11 -7.72
CA TYR A 263 2.25 -0.33 -7.79
C TYR A 263 1.30 0.44 -6.86
N PHE A 264 1.60 0.56 -5.53
CA PHE A 264 0.58 0.93 -4.56
C PHE A 264 0.09 2.35 -4.66
N ALA A 265 1.00 3.32 -4.74
CA ALA A 265 0.59 4.73 -4.77
C ALA A 265 -0.12 5.10 -6.06
N ARG A 266 -1.03 6.06 -5.98
CA ARG A 266 -1.68 6.64 -7.15
C ARG A 266 -0.68 7.44 -7.99
N ASN A 267 -0.91 7.49 -9.30
CA ASN A 267 -0.04 8.22 -10.23
C ASN A 267 0.08 9.72 -9.89
N ASP A 268 -0.98 10.31 -9.35
CA ASP A 268 -1.05 11.73 -8.98
C ASP A 268 -0.46 12.04 -7.59
N SER A 269 0.11 11.04 -6.90
CA SER A 269 0.75 11.23 -5.60
C SER A 269 2.19 11.69 -5.72
N ILE A 270 2.59 12.52 -4.75
CA ILE A 270 3.99 12.86 -4.44
C ILE A 270 4.31 12.24 -3.08
N ILE A 271 5.35 11.41 -3.03
CA ILE A 271 5.81 10.70 -1.82
C ILE A 271 7.31 10.90 -1.71
N ASP A 272 7.80 11.30 -0.53
CA ASP A 272 9.22 11.56 -0.27
C ASP A 272 9.86 12.45 -1.35
N ASN A 273 9.16 13.54 -1.71
CA ASN A 273 9.47 14.50 -2.77
C ASN A 273 9.57 13.92 -4.19
N GLN A 274 9.18 12.67 -4.41
CA GLN A 274 9.19 12.00 -5.71
C GLN A 274 7.77 11.89 -6.27
N SER A 275 7.55 12.39 -7.48
CA SER A 275 6.32 12.13 -8.24
C SER A 275 6.25 10.65 -8.63
N VAL A 276 5.17 9.99 -8.26
CA VAL A 276 4.92 8.57 -8.60
C VAL A 276 4.79 8.39 -10.11
N TYR A 277 4.10 9.31 -10.79
CA TYR A 277 3.96 9.27 -12.23
C TYR A 277 5.31 9.36 -12.95
N ASP A 278 6.16 10.33 -12.56
CA ASP A 278 7.46 10.53 -13.19
C ASP A 278 8.38 9.34 -12.94
N ALA A 279 8.38 8.77 -11.72
CA ALA A 279 9.14 7.56 -11.42
C ALA A 279 8.74 6.40 -12.33
N ARG A 280 7.43 6.17 -12.53
CA ARG A 280 6.94 5.11 -13.44
C ARG A 280 7.29 5.38 -14.89
N ILE A 281 7.23 6.63 -15.38
CA ILE A 281 7.71 6.99 -16.72
C ILE A 281 9.19 6.65 -16.86
N GLN A 282 10.03 7.01 -15.88
CA GLN A 282 11.45 6.71 -15.92
C GLN A 282 11.75 5.21 -15.83
N MET A 283 10.98 4.44 -15.04
CA MET A 283 11.08 2.97 -15.03
C MET A 283 10.84 2.39 -16.43
N GLY A 284 9.84 2.89 -17.13
CA GLY A 284 9.58 2.48 -18.53
C GLY A 284 10.71 2.82 -19.49
N ARG A 285 11.33 4.00 -19.36
CA ARG A 285 12.49 4.39 -20.16
C ARG A 285 13.71 3.51 -19.87
N GLU A 286 14.02 3.27 -18.60
CA GLU A 286 15.13 2.38 -18.22
C GLU A 286 14.90 0.96 -18.75
N LEU A 287 13.66 0.44 -18.65
CA LEU A 287 13.30 -0.87 -19.18
C LEU A 287 13.52 -0.95 -20.70
N ALA A 288 13.17 0.09 -21.46
CA ALA A 288 13.43 0.13 -22.92
C ALA A 288 14.93 0.14 -23.24
N LYS A 289 15.75 0.86 -22.48
CA LYS A 289 17.22 0.86 -22.63
C LYS A 289 17.84 -0.52 -22.36
N GLU A 290 17.25 -1.28 -21.43
CA GLU A 290 17.71 -2.62 -21.07
C GLU A 290 17.21 -3.72 -22.03
N THR A 291 16.31 -3.37 -22.98
CA THR A 291 15.73 -4.29 -23.97
C THR A 291 15.91 -3.82 -25.42
N PRO A 292 17.14 -3.45 -25.86
CA PRO A 292 17.38 -2.84 -27.16
C PRO A 292 17.10 -3.77 -28.35
N ASP A 293 17.09 -5.09 -28.13
CA ASP A 293 16.91 -6.08 -29.18
C ASP A 293 15.44 -6.35 -29.52
N ILE A 294 14.49 -5.75 -28.78
CA ILE A 294 13.07 -5.88 -29.07
C ILE A 294 12.66 -4.77 -30.06
N HIS A 295 12.11 -5.18 -31.22
CA HIS A 295 11.65 -4.26 -32.27
C HIS A 295 10.14 -4.42 -32.49
N PRO A 296 9.28 -3.92 -31.59
CA PRO A 296 7.83 -4.10 -31.70
C PRO A 296 7.22 -3.11 -32.68
N ASP A 297 6.03 -3.43 -33.21
CA ASP A 297 5.21 -2.48 -33.96
C ASP A 297 4.54 -1.44 -33.06
N ILE A 298 4.16 -1.86 -31.85
CA ILE A 298 3.44 -1.03 -30.87
C ILE A 298 3.80 -1.41 -29.43
N VAL A 299 3.61 -0.46 -28.52
CA VAL A 299 3.63 -0.66 -27.06
C VAL A 299 2.22 -0.52 -26.52
N ILE A 300 1.81 -1.43 -25.65
CA ILE A 300 0.55 -1.38 -24.91
C ILE A 300 0.80 -1.51 -23.43
N SER A 301 -0.15 -1.13 -22.58
CA SER A 301 -0.09 -1.32 -21.12
C SER A 301 -1.09 -2.34 -20.63
N VAL A 302 -0.77 -2.95 -19.50
CA VAL A 302 -1.78 -3.54 -18.61
C VAL A 302 -2.32 -2.40 -17.73
N PRO A 303 -3.59 -1.98 -17.92
CA PRO A 303 -4.13 -0.85 -17.17
C PRO A 303 -4.49 -1.25 -15.71
N ASP A 304 -4.37 -0.34 -14.71
CA ASP A 304 -4.04 1.08 -14.86
C ASP A 304 -2.55 1.33 -14.49
N SER A 305 -1.94 0.52 -13.65
CA SER A 305 -0.62 0.68 -13.02
C SER A 305 0.54 0.64 -14.02
N GLY A 306 0.48 -0.24 -15.02
CA GLY A 306 1.50 -0.33 -16.06
C GLY A 306 1.50 0.82 -17.09
N THR A 307 0.46 1.69 -17.10
CA THR A 307 0.29 2.68 -18.16
C THR A 307 1.41 3.72 -18.21
N PRO A 308 1.84 4.37 -17.12
CA PRO A 308 2.94 5.34 -17.21
C PRO A 308 4.26 4.70 -17.65
N ALA A 309 4.56 3.49 -17.16
CA ALA A 309 5.76 2.76 -17.59
C ALA A 309 5.71 2.41 -19.10
N ALA A 310 4.55 2.00 -19.62
CA ALA A 310 4.38 1.74 -21.05
C ALA A 310 4.58 3.00 -21.90
N ILE A 311 4.10 4.15 -21.44
CA ILE A 311 4.33 5.44 -22.10
C ILE A 311 5.83 5.76 -22.10
N GLY A 312 6.51 5.61 -20.95
CA GLY A 312 7.95 5.82 -20.83
C GLY A 312 8.76 4.90 -21.76
N TYR A 313 8.38 3.62 -21.80
CA TYR A 313 8.97 2.64 -22.73
C TYR A 313 8.82 3.07 -24.19
N ALA A 314 7.60 3.42 -24.59
CA ALA A 314 7.28 3.84 -25.95
C ALA A 314 8.07 5.10 -26.38
N MET A 315 8.20 6.08 -25.47
CA MET A 315 8.99 7.29 -25.70
C MET A 315 10.46 6.98 -25.94
N GLU A 316 11.07 6.11 -25.15
CA GLU A 316 12.49 5.77 -25.26
C GLU A 316 12.78 4.89 -26.47
N ALA A 317 11.91 3.90 -26.74
CA ALA A 317 12.04 3.00 -27.89
C ALA A 317 11.67 3.67 -29.23
N GLY A 318 11.04 4.84 -29.23
CA GLY A 318 10.56 5.51 -30.45
C GLY A 318 9.42 4.77 -31.15
N VAL A 319 8.60 4.02 -30.40
CA VAL A 319 7.51 3.18 -30.88
C VAL A 319 6.16 3.73 -30.39
N PRO A 320 5.08 3.69 -31.21
CA PRO A 320 3.78 4.19 -30.78
C PRO A 320 3.23 3.46 -29.54
N PHE A 321 2.76 4.21 -28.53
CA PHE A 321 1.91 3.70 -27.47
C PHE A 321 0.44 3.73 -27.91
N LEU A 322 -0.26 2.60 -27.81
CA LEU A 322 -1.67 2.47 -28.15
C LEU A 322 -2.43 1.71 -27.04
N GLU A 323 -3.73 2.01 -26.86
CA GLU A 323 -4.61 1.22 -25.99
C GLU A 323 -4.92 -0.15 -26.62
N GLY A 324 -4.07 -1.14 -26.34
CA GLY A 324 -4.27 -2.51 -26.82
C GLY A 324 -5.20 -3.34 -25.91
N LEU A 325 -5.42 -2.90 -24.68
CA LEU A 325 -6.30 -3.50 -23.68
C LEU A 325 -7.26 -2.46 -23.10
N THR A 326 -8.54 -2.78 -23.05
CA THR A 326 -9.57 -1.93 -22.43
C THR A 326 -10.08 -2.57 -21.16
N LYS A 327 -10.08 -1.79 -20.07
CA LYS A 327 -10.63 -2.20 -18.76
C LYS A 327 -12.13 -1.89 -18.70
N ASN A 328 -12.93 -2.90 -18.35
CA ASN A 328 -14.34 -2.67 -18.08
C ASN A 328 -14.52 -2.02 -16.70
N ARG A 329 -14.80 -0.72 -16.67
CA ARG A 329 -14.95 0.08 -15.44
C ARG A 329 -16.20 -0.24 -14.64
N TYR A 330 -17.18 -0.93 -15.22
CA TYR A 330 -18.46 -1.29 -14.57
C TYR A 330 -18.42 -2.66 -13.89
N VAL A 331 -17.35 -3.44 -14.09
CA VAL A 331 -17.14 -4.69 -13.37
C VAL A 331 -16.37 -4.36 -12.09
N GLY A 332 -17.12 -4.22 -11.00
CA GLY A 332 -16.54 -4.13 -9.65
C GLY A 332 -15.76 -5.41 -9.28
N ARG A 333 -15.19 -5.48 -8.07
CA ARG A 333 -14.63 -6.74 -7.54
C ARG A 333 -15.74 -7.79 -7.63
N THR A 334 -15.57 -8.76 -8.53
CA THR A 334 -16.44 -9.91 -8.60
C THR A 334 -16.29 -10.67 -7.30
N PHE A 335 -17.38 -10.78 -6.54
CA PHE A 335 -17.52 -11.72 -5.43
C PHE A 335 -16.90 -13.08 -5.82
N ILE A 336 -16.31 -13.75 -4.84
CA ILE A 336 -15.71 -15.07 -4.97
C ILE A 336 -16.68 -15.95 -5.75
N GLN A 337 -16.35 -16.23 -6.99
CA GLN A 337 -17.20 -17.05 -7.85
C GLN A 337 -16.90 -18.54 -7.57
N PRO A 338 -17.90 -19.37 -7.28
CA PRO A 338 -17.69 -20.72 -6.75
C PRO A 338 -17.10 -21.72 -7.74
N THR A 339 -17.03 -21.42 -9.04
CA THR A 339 -16.54 -22.38 -10.03
C THR A 339 -15.33 -21.87 -10.83
N GLN A 340 -14.41 -22.79 -11.19
CA GLN A 340 -13.20 -22.50 -11.97
C GLN A 340 -13.50 -21.89 -13.35
N LYS A 341 -14.60 -22.32 -14.00
CA LYS A 341 -15.06 -21.80 -15.29
C LYS A 341 -15.53 -20.31 -15.19
N GLN A 342 -16.15 -19.97 -14.08
CA GLN A 342 -16.58 -18.59 -13.80
C GLN A 342 -15.39 -17.67 -13.47
N ARG A 343 -14.37 -18.22 -12.76
CA ARG A 343 -13.11 -17.49 -12.45
C ARG A 343 -12.25 -17.26 -13.71
N ALA A 344 -12.21 -18.18 -14.66
CA ALA A 344 -11.54 -17.99 -15.95
C ALA A 344 -12.19 -16.85 -16.77
N ASN A 345 -13.52 -16.71 -16.70
CA ASN A 345 -14.24 -15.62 -17.33
C ASN A 345 -14.07 -14.27 -16.64
N ALA A 346 -13.66 -14.23 -15.37
CA ALA A 346 -13.51 -12.99 -14.61
C ALA A 346 -12.44 -12.03 -15.21
N VAL A 347 -11.34 -12.56 -15.74
CA VAL A 347 -10.33 -11.73 -16.43
C VAL A 347 -10.88 -11.18 -17.74
N ARG A 348 -11.60 -12.00 -18.53
CA ARG A 348 -12.28 -11.56 -19.76
C ARG A 348 -13.36 -10.51 -19.49
N LEU A 349 -14.00 -10.54 -18.32
CA LEU A 349 -14.96 -9.50 -17.92
C LEU A 349 -14.25 -8.17 -17.56
N LYS A 350 -13.03 -8.25 -17.04
CA LYS A 350 -12.28 -7.07 -16.59
C LYS A 350 -11.43 -6.43 -17.69
N LEU A 351 -10.80 -7.23 -18.56
CA LEU A 351 -9.87 -6.76 -19.60
C LEU A 351 -10.19 -7.40 -20.95
N ASN A 352 -10.32 -6.57 -21.97
CA ASN A 352 -10.57 -6.99 -23.35
C ASN A 352 -9.52 -6.42 -24.30
N PRO A 353 -8.95 -7.23 -25.22
CA PRO A 353 -8.04 -6.72 -26.24
C PRO A 353 -8.80 -5.90 -27.30
N VAL A 354 -8.19 -4.80 -27.72
CA VAL A 354 -8.67 -3.99 -28.83
C VAL A 354 -8.11 -4.61 -30.13
N ARG A 355 -8.89 -5.53 -30.74
CA ARG A 355 -8.46 -6.34 -31.86
C ARG A 355 -7.85 -5.52 -33.02
N SER A 356 -8.49 -4.41 -33.41
CA SER A 356 -8.00 -3.52 -34.46
C SER A 356 -6.64 -2.89 -34.19
N VAL A 357 -6.20 -2.88 -32.93
CA VAL A 357 -4.89 -2.37 -32.51
C VAL A 357 -3.83 -3.45 -32.55
N VAL A 358 -4.15 -4.69 -32.10
CA VAL A 358 -3.15 -5.73 -31.87
C VAL A 358 -3.02 -6.74 -33.00
N GLU A 359 -4.04 -6.87 -33.89
CA GLU A 359 -4.07 -7.89 -34.93
C GLU A 359 -2.90 -7.71 -35.93
N GLY A 360 -2.13 -8.79 -36.15
CA GLY A 360 -0.96 -8.85 -37.02
C GLY A 360 0.28 -8.11 -36.50
N LYS A 361 0.24 -7.52 -35.29
CA LYS A 361 1.32 -6.72 -34.73
C LYS A 361 2.25 -7.53 -33.81
N SER A 362 3.52 -7.15 -33.79
CA SER A 362 4.45 -7.47 -32.72
C SER A 362 4.25 -6.43 -31.62
N VAL A 363 3.89 -6.90 -30.43
CA VAL A 363 3.40 -6.07 -29.33
C VAL A 363 4.35 -6.17 -28.15
N VAL A 364 4.84 -5.05 -27.63
CA VAL A 364 5.37 -4.97 -26.26
C VAL A 364 4.22 -4.67 -25.32
N MET A 365 3.96 -5.59 -24.39
CA MET A 365 3.01 -5.43 -23.29
C MET A 365 3.76 -5.08 -22.01
N VAL A 366 3.56 -3.88 -21.48
CA VAL A 366 4.19 -3.44 -20.23
C VAL A 366 3.23 -3.62 -19.06
N ASP A 367 3.70 -4.28 -17.99
CA ASP A 367 2.99 -4.41 -16.71
C ASP A 367 3.92 -3.96 -15.56
N ASP A 368 3.36 -3.76 -14.37
CA ASP A 368 4.12 -3.33 -13.18
C ASP A 368 4.95 -4.47 -12.57
N SER A 369 4.37 -5.65 -12.40
CA SER A 369 4.98 -6.78 -11.71
C SER A 369 4.33 -8.13 -12.08
N ILE A 370 5.09 -9.22 -11.92
CA ILE A 370 4.56 -10.60 -11.96
C ILE A 370 4.80 -11.23 -10.60
N VAL A 371 3.71 -11.72 -9.98
CA VAL A 371 3.74 -12.40 -8.68
C VAL A 371 3.59 -13.91 -8.85
N ARG A 372 2.45 -14.37 -9.36
CA ARG A 372 2.14 -15.79 -9.62
C ARG A 372 2.15 -16.15 -11.11
N GLY A 373 2.07 -15.18 -12.03
CA GLY A 373 2.07 -15.32 -13.48
C GLY A 373 0.72 -15.74 -14.09
N THR A 374 -0.30 -16.01 -13.29
CA THR A 374 -1.60 -16.48 -13.80
C THR A 374 -2.38 -15.40 -14.56
N THR A 375 -2.30 -14.15 -14.12
CA THR A 375 -2.94 -13.00 -14.79
C THR A 375 -2.22 -12.68 -16.08
N SER A 376 -0.88 -12.57 -16.06
CA SER A 376 -0.07 -12.28 -17.24
C SER A 376 -0.28 -13.34 -18.33
N GLY A 377 -0.31 -14.64 -17.96
CA GLY A 377 -0.58 -15.73 -18.92
C GLY A 377 -1.96 -15.62 -19.56
N LYS A 378 -3.00 -15.25 -18.80
CA LYS A 378 -4.34 -15.04 -19.36
C LYS A 378 -4.38 -13.84 -20.32
N ILE A 379 -3.68 -12.74 -20.01
CA ILE A 379 -3.63 -11.55 -20.87
C ILE A 379 -2.87 -11.86 -22.15
N VAL A 380 -1.70 -12.52 -22.09
CA VAL A 380 -0.93 -12.96 -23.26
C VAL A 380 -1.80 -13.84 -24.17
N LYS A 381 -2.52 -14.81 -23.59
CA LYS A 381 -3.44 -15.66 -24.35
C LYS A 381 -4.53 -14.84 -25.04
N LEU A 382 -5.14 -13.86 -24.37
CA LEU A 382 -6.16 -13.00 -24.95
C LEU A 382 -5.63 -12.17 -26.11
N LEU A 383 -4.41 -11.63 -26.03
CA LEU A 383 -3.75 -10.87 -27.09
C LEU A 383 -3.47 -11.77 -28.31
N LYS A 384 -2.96 -13.00 -28.11
CA LYS A 384 -2.73 -13.96 -29.18
C LYS A 384 -4.05 -14.42 -29.83
N GLU A 385 -5.10 -14.65 -29.05
CA GLU A 385 -6.46 -14.97 -29.58
C GLU A 385 -7.06 -13.76 -30.36
N ALA A 386 -6.65 -12.52 -30.04
CA ALA A 386 -7.02 -11.33 -30.77
C ALA A 386 -6.21 -11.12 -32.07
N GLY A 387 -5.22 -11.97 -32.35
CA GLY A 387 -4.44 -11.96 -33.57
C GLY A 387 -3.09 -11.25 -33.48
N ALA A 388 -2.57 -10.96 -32.27
CA ALA A 388 -1.20 -10.44 -32.13
C ALA A 388 -0.20 -11.47 -32.71
N ARG A 389 0.76 -11.00 -33.51
CA ARG A 389 1.78 -11.83 -34.14
C ARG A 389 2.81 -12.31 -33.12
N GLU A 390 3.25 -11.39 -32.25
CA GLU A 390 4.17 -11.63 -31.16
C GLU A 390 3.75 -10.81 -29.95
N VAL A 391 3.97 -11.34 -28.74
CA VAL A 391 3.71 -10.66 -27.46
C VAL A 391 4.96 -10.73 -26.60
N HIS A 392 5.69 -9.62 -26.53
CA HIS A 392 6.84 -9.42 -25.66
C HIS A 392 6.37 -8.80 -24.35
N VAL A 393 6.58 -9.50 -23.25
CA VAL A 393 6.19 -9.02 -21.91
C VAL A 393 7.36 -8.29 -21.27
N CYS A 394 7.15 -7.03 -20.90
CA CYS A 394 8.14 -6.17 -20.26
C CYS A 394 7.61 -5.70 -18.91
N ILE A 395 8.33 -5.97 -17.82
CA ILE A 395 7.90 -5.72 -16.44
C ILE A 395 8.74 -4.59 -15.84
N SER A 396 8.06 -3.54 -15.36
CA SER A 396 8.70 -2.34 -14.81
C SER A 396 9.18 -2.48 -13.36
N SER A 397 9.15 -3.70 -12.80
CA SER A 397 9.87 -4.07 -11.57
C SER A 397 10.81 -5.24 -11.82
N PRO A 398 11.83 -5.48 -10.96
CA PRO A 398 12.57 -6.73 -10.93
C PRO A 398 11.67 -7.92 -10.55
N PRO A 399 12.14 -9.17 -10.75
CA PRO A 399 11.42 -10.36 -10.26
C PRO A 399 11.20 -10.32 -8.74
N VAL A 400 9.94 -10.53 -8.31
CA VAL A 400 9.58 -10.62 -6.89
C VAL A 400 9.94 -12.01 -6.38
N THR A 401 11.02 -12.12 -5.61
CA THR A 401 11.61 -13.40 -5.17
C THR A 401 11.37 -13.72 -3.69
N ASP A 402 11.06 -12.69 -2.89
CA ASP A 402 10.98 -12.82 -1.44
C ASP A 402 9.75 -12.12 -0.86
N SER A 403 9.26 -12.65 0.27
CA SER A 403 8.09 -12.12 0.98
C SER A 403 8.40 -10.78 1.63
N CYS A 404 7.40 -9.93 1.75
CA CYS A 404 7.48 -8.68 2.50
C CYS A 404 7.02 -8.90 3.95
N TYR A 405 7.74 -8.30 4.91
CA TYR A 405 7.36 -8.29 6.33
C TYR A 405 6.87 -6.92 6.81
N TYR A 406 6.78 -5.94 5.90
CA TYR A 406 6.50 -4.54 6.21
C TYR A 406 5.11 -4.07 5.77
N GLY A 407 4.21 -5.03 5.53
CA GLY A 407 2.78 -4.74 5.29
C GLY A 407 2.28 -4.98 3.87
N ILE A 408 3.13 -5.46 2.94
CA ILE A 408 2.63 -5.99 1.67
C ILE A 408 2.22 -7.44 1.91
N ASP A 409 0.97 -7.79 1.58
CA ASP A 409 0.54 -9.17 1.55
C ASP A 409 1.18 -9.87 0.33
N THR A 410 2.46 -10.17 0.47
CA THR A 410 3.11 -11.13 -0.38
C THR A 410 2.88 -12.49 0.23
N SER A 411 2.06 -13.26 -0.42
CA SER A 411 1.88 -14.69 -0.22
C SER A 411 3.16 -15.37 0.25
N GLU A 412 3.02 -16.53 0.87
CA GLU A 412 4.18 -17.34 1.22
C GLU A 412 5.16 -17.43 0.03
N ARG A 413 6.46 -17.35 0.29
CA ARG A 413 7.50 -17.35 -0.76
C ARG A 413 7.32 -18.46 -1.81
N LYS A 414 6.72 -19.59 -1.42
CA LYS A 414 6.38 -20.71 -2.35
C LYS A 414 5.37 -20.31 -3.45
N GLU A 415 4.59 -19.25 -3.25
CA GLU A 415 3.61 -18.77 -4.24
C GLU A 415 4.20 -17.77 -5.23
N LEU A 416 5.38 -17.21 -4.92
CA LEU A 416 6.10 -16.29 -5.80
C LEU A 416 6.73 -17.12 -6.94
N ILE A 417 6.28 -16.88 -8.18
CA ILE A 417 6.77 -17.67 -9.34
C ILE A 417 8.28 -17.47 -9.54
N ALA A 418 8.78 -16.24 -9.36
CA ALA A 418 10.20 -15.91 -9.53
C ALA A 418 11.10 -16.44 -8.40
N ALA A 419 10.52 -16.89 -7.27
CA ALA A 419 11.28 -17.61 -6.24
C ALA A 419 11.62 -19.05 -6.61
N ARG A 420 10.97 -19.61 -7.65
CA ARG A 420 11.05 -21.04 -8.02
C ARG A 420 11.39 -21.29 -9.48
N CYS A 421 11.17 -20.31 -10.35
CA CYS A 421 11.32 -20.42 -11.80
C CYS A 421 12.27 -19.37 -12.32
N THR A 422 13.08 -19.72 -13.31
CA THR A 422 13.88 -18.76 -14.09
C THR A 422 12.99 -17.93 -15.02
N GLU A 423 13.48 -16.78 -15.49
CA GLU A 423 12.75 -15.92 -16.43
C GLU A 423 12.29 -16.69 -17.68
N ASN A 424 13.14 -17.58 -18.23
CA ASN A 424 12.79 -18.42 -19.37
C ASN A 424 11.66 -19.43 -19.08
N GLU A 425 11.59 -19.93 -17.87
CA GLU A 425 10.51 -20.82 -17.43
C GLU A 425 9.21 -20.05 -17.23
N ILE A 426 9.29 -18.85 -16.63
CA ILE A 426 8.16 -17.94 -16.47
C ILE A 426 7.62 -17.52 -17.86
N CYS A 427 8.51 -17.13 -18.78
CA CYS A 427 8.15 -16.77 -20.16
C CYS A 427 7.34 -17.90 -20.84
N ARG A 428 7.82 -19.13 -20.74
CA ARG A 428 7.12 -20.31 -21.29
C ARG A 428 5.77 -20.56 -20.58
N TYR A 429 5.74 -20.38 -19.27
CA TYR A 429 4.52 -20.57 -18.48
C TYR A 429 3.42 -19.59 -18.86
N ILE A 430 3.75 -18.30 -19.00
CA ILE A 430 2.80 -17.26 -19.41
C ILE A 430 2.48 -17.29 -20.91
N GLY A 431 3.25 -18.05 -21.70
CA GLY A 431 3.06 -18.22 -23.14
C GLY A 431 3.48 -17.01 -23.98
N ALA A 432 4.34 -16.14 -23.45
CA ALA A 432 4.91 -14.98 -24.15
C ALA A 432 6.02 -15.39 -25.14
N ASP A 433 6.30 -14.55 -26.13
CA ASP A 433 7.40 -14.75 -27.07
C ASP A 433 8.74 -14.32 -26.45
N SER A 434 8.72 -13.33 -25.55
CA SER A 434 9.83 -13.01 -24.66
C SER A 434 9.33 -12.39 -23.33
N LEU A 435 10.15 -12.47 -22.28
CA LEU A 435 9.89 -11.85 -20.99
C LEU A 435 11.14 -11.09 -20.54
N HIS A 436 10.97 -9.87 -20.10
CA HIS A 436 12.03 -9.01 -19.60
C HIS A 436 11.57 -8.25 -18.37
N TYR A 437 12.46 -8.12 -17.39
CA TYR A 437 12.28 -7.31 -16.20
C TYR A 437 13.28 -6.16 -16.21
N ILE A 438 12.88 -5.01 -15.67
CA ILE A 438 13.86 -3.96 -15.37
C ILE A 438 14.87 -4.48 -14.34
N SER A 439 16.13 -4.09 -14.48
CA SER A 439 17.11 -4.38 -13.44
C SER A 439 16.83 -3.58 -12.16
N LEU A 440 17.29 -4.08 -11.01
CA LEU A 440 17.17 -3.36 -9.74
C LEU A 440 17.86 -1.98 -9.80
N ASP A 441 19.01 -1.91 -10.49
CA ASP A 441 19.74 -0.66 -10.67
C ASP A 441 19.00 0.31 -11.61
N GLY A 442 18.38 -0.20 -12.69
CA GLY A 442 17.54 0.59 -13.58
C GLY A 442 16.34 1.18 -12.84
N MET A 443 15.67 0.37 -12.03
CA MET A 443 14.55 0.83 -11.21
C MET A 443 14.97 1.88 -10.18
N LYS A 444 16.11 1.71 -9.52
CA LYS A 444 16.65 2.70 -8.58
C LYS A 444 17.02 4.02 -9.27
N ARG A 445 17.59 3.97 -10.50
CA ARG A 445 17.86 5.19 -11.28
C ARG A 445 16.59 5.96 -11.66
N ALA A 446 15.47 5.26 -11.79
CA ALA A 446 14.17 5.88 -12.11
C ALA A 446 13.59 6.71 -10.95
N ILE A 447 14.05 6.49 -9.72
CA ILE A 447 13.62 7.20 -8.50
C ILE A 447 14.74 8.17 -8.10
N ASP A 448 14.81 9.31 -8.79
CA ASP A 448 15.97 10.21 -8.75
C ASP A 448 15.99 11.20 -7.57
N LYS A 449 14.87 11.35 -6.84
CA LYS A 449 14.76 12.26 -5.69
C LYS A 449 15.13 11.62 -4.35
N ILE A 450 15.26 10.30 -4.32
CA ILE A 450 15.60 9.53 -3.13
C ILE A 450 16.98 8.91 -3.34
N ASP A 451 17.83 8.98 -2.30
CA ASP A 451 19.11 8.26 -2.32
C ASP A 451 18.86 6.77 -2.59
N THR A 452 19.58 6.20 -3.53
CA THR A 452 19.44 4.79 -3.93
C THR A 452 19.62 3.80 -2.77
N ASP A 453 20.40 4.18 -1.75
CA ASP A 453 20.56 3.42 -0.51
C ASP A 453 19.41 3.64 0.50
N GLY A 454 18.55 4.62 0.25
CA GLY A 454 17.37 4.94 1.05
C GLY A 454 16.09 4.20 0.64
N LEU A 455 16.21 3.18 -0.23
CA LEU A 455 15.07 2.40 -0.72
C LEU A 455 15.06 0.98 -0.14
N CYS A 456 13.90 0.52 0.34
CA CYS A 456 13.68 -0.88 0.67
C CYS A 456 13.36 -1.67 -0.60
N CYS A 457 14.24 -2.63 -0.91
CA CYS A 457 14.12 -3.52 -2.06
C CYS A 457 14.11 -5.00 -1.61
N ALA A 458 13.68 -5.29 -0.37
CA ALA A 458 13.78 -6.62 0.22
C ALA A 458 13.03 -7.70 -0.58
N CYS A 459 11.86 -7.36 -1.16
CA CYS A 459 11.08 -8.27 -2.01
C CYS A 459 11.79 -8.72 -3.29
N PHE A 460 12.86 -8.02 -3.72
CA PHE A 460 13.68 -8.35 -4.89
C PHE A 460 15.05 -8.89 -4.52
N SER A 461 15.53 -8.69 -3.30
CA SER A 461 16.93 -8.91 -2.92
C SER A 461 17.12 -9.76 -1.66
N ALA A 462 16.06 -10.09 -0.93
CA ALA A 462 16.08 -10.73 0.38
C ALA A 462 16.91 -9.98 1.46
N LYS A 463 17.22 -8.68 1.25
CA LYS A 463 17.96 -7.85 2.20
C LYS A 463 16.99 -6.94 2.97
N TYR A 464 16.66 -7.33 4.19
CA TYR A 464 15.72 -6.61 5.04
C TYR A 464 16.45 -5.58 5.90
N PRO A 465 16.01 -4.29 5.90
CA PRO A 465 16.74 -3.20 6.58
C PRO A 465 16.90 -3.37 8.09
N ASP A 466 15.95 -4.02 8.78
CA ASP A 466 15.93 -4.23 10.23
C ASP A 466 16.21 -5.68 10.67
N ASN A 467 16.69 -6.53 9.74
CA ASN A 467 16.89 -7.97 9.94
C ASN A 467 15.60 -8.71 10.38
N ALA A 468 14.42 -8.26 9.92
CA ALA A 468 13.12 -8.85 10.26
C ALA A 468 13.04 -10.36 9.97
N ASP A 469 13.75 -10.84 8.94
CA ASP A 469 13.83 -12.26 8.59
C ASP A 469 14.37 -13.15 9.73
N SER A 470 15.26 -12.62 10.56
CA SER A 470 15.79 -13.35 11.71
C SER A 470 14.80 -13.47 12.86
N VAL A 471 13.91 -12.50 13.02
CA VAL A 471 12.88 -12.48 14.06
C VAL A 471 11.74 -13.43 13.70
N ILE A 472 11.30 -13.41 12.44
CA ILE A 472 10.16 -14.23 11.98
C ILE A 472 10.53 -15.71 11.89
N LYS A 473 11.76 -16.05 11.49
CA LYS A 473 12.26 -17.43 11.49
C LYS A 473 12.43 -18.02 12.90
N ALA A 474 12.44 -17.19 13.93
CA ALA A 474 12.58 -17.60 15.35
C ALA A 474 11.24 -17.80 16.04
N GLU A 475 10.11 -17.34 15.47
CA GLU A 475 8.78 -17.61 16.01
C GLU A 475 8.32 -19.02 15.60
N PRO A 476 7.93 -19.91 16.56
CA PRO A 476 7.39 -21.21 16.20
C PRO A 476 6.02 -21.05 15.51
N GLU A 477 5.78 -21.84 14.46
CA GLU A 477 4.56 -21.88 13.62
C GLU A 477 3.26 -22.23 14.37
N SER A 478 3.20 -22.14 15.67
CA SER A 478 2.02 -22.55 16.44
C SER A 478 1.79 -21.73 17.67
N ILE A 479 1.07 -20.66 17.57
CA ILE A 479 0.17 -20.19 18.66
C ILE A 479 -1.01 -19.48 17.99
N ILE A 480 -1.87 -20.18 17.29
CA ILE A 480 -3.31 -19.90 17.14
C ILE A 480 -3.95 -21.16 16.52
N GLU A 481 -4.45 -22.08 17.33
CA GLU A 481 -5.60 -22.91 17.00
C GLU A 481 -6.89 -22.20 17.47
#